data_4b451e783a4d5da4e8df4f7aad8ffd6f
#
_entry.id   4b451e783a4d5da4e8df4f7aad8ffd6f
#
_cell.length_a   1.000
_cell.length_b   1.000
_cell.length_c   1.000
_cell.angle_alpha   90.00
_cell.angle_beta   90.00
_cell.angle_gamma   90.00
#
_symmetry.space_group_name_H-M   'P 1'
#
loop_
_entity.id
_entity.type
_entity.pdbx_description
1 polymer ?
#
loop_
_entity_poly.entity_id
_entity_poly.type
_entity_poly.pdbx_seq_one_letter_code
_entity_poly.pdbx_strand_id
1 'polypeptide(L)'
;QHDRAPEAPAELGSVKGHEDVITPMSKTVMAWLERYSSEFGEALPAHVDQGVFFAAVRAILPDLAKCTPASTLQALLTCARFGLIPDGTQAVIKREGTLAVFVPMYQGYIEQMYRSGLVDSVHVGVIHQADEWTFTPTALAPDDFVHGPRPELPQEDRGPVILAYAFAWLKGGARSQVILLSREDAEEIRDEYSEAYRRAVEAGSDDSFWHTHFTDMWKKSCVRRLVKVVPTSADLRCLGDADDAGEACRVQILAAPDREAALLLAEADVAAKAAEASQEPVSALLDRKRAAARRRADKRSRGKKQRGGTKAGA
;
A
#
# COMPACT_ATOMS: atom_id res chain seq x y z
N GLN A 1 -13.45 -19.87 61.37
CA GLN A 1 -13.92 -18.57 60.90
C GLN A 1 -12.70 -17.68 60.76
N HIS A 2 -12.08 -17.64 59.57
CA HIS A 2 -11.03 -16.71 59.25
C HIS A 2 -11.41 -16.02 57.97
N ASP A 3 -11.87 -14.81 58.17
CA ASP A 3 -11.98 -13.78 57.13
C ASP A 3 -10.58 -13.50 56.61
N ARG A 4 -10.34 -13.82 55.33
CA ARG A 4 -9.14 -13.43 54.61
C ARG A 4 -9.60 -12.48 53.51
N ALA A 5 -9.29 -11.20 53.70
CA ALA A 5 -9.47 -10.18 52.69
C ALA A 5 -8.67 -10.53 51.41
N PRO A 6 -9.17 -10.20 50.20
CA PRO A 6 -8.43 -10.47 48.97
C PRO A 6 -7.19 -9.55 48.87
N GLU A 7 -6.05 -10.17 48.64
CA GLU A 7 -4.79 -9.48 48.31
C GLU A 7 -4.97 -8.62 47.06
N ALA A 8 -4.49 -7.39 47.16
CA ALA A 8 -4.40 -6.46 46.04
C ALA A 8 -3.51 -7.02 44.92
N PRO A 9 -3.84 -6.79 43.65
CA PRO A 9 -3.01 -7.27 42.54
C PRO A 9 -1.64 -6.56 42.60
N ALA A 10 -0.59 -7.36 42.43
CA ALA A 10 0.79 -6.92 42.36
C ALA A 10 0.96 -5.78 41.35
N GLU A 11 1.66 -4.75 41.78
CA GLU A 11 2.09 -3.64 40.96
C GLU A 11 2.76 -4.15 39.67
N LEU A 12 2.14 -3.83 38.52
CA LEU A 12 2.79 -3.99 37.22
C LEU A 12 4.07 -3.17 37.25
N GLY A 13 5.19 -3.88 37.21
CA GLY A 13 6.51 -3.29 37.15
C GLY A 13 6.56 -2.19 36.09
N SER A 14 7.03 -1.05 36.49
CA SER A 14 7.39 0.08 35.66
C SER A 14 8.12 -0.43 34.40
N VAL A 15 7.44 -0.36 33.25
CA VAL A 15 8.07 -0.50 31.94
C VAL A 15 9.06 0.66 31.85
N LYS A 16 10.34 0.33 32.00
CA LYS A 16 11.43 1.28 31.76
C LYS A 16 11.20 1.88 30.38
N GLY A 17 11.08 3.20 30.32
CA GLY A 17 10.83 3.95 29.11
C GLY A 17 11.75 3.48 27.98
N HIS A 18 11.14 3.15 26.87
CA HIS A 18 11.81 3.15 25.60
C HIS A 18 12.29 4.60 25.40
N GLU A 19 13.54 4.88 25.75
CA GLU A 19 14.21 6.07 25.27
C GLU A 19 14.19 5.91 23.74
N ASP A 20 13.38 6.74 23.09
CA ASP A 20 13.28 6.86 21.66
C ASP A 20 14.69 7.10 21.11
N VAL A 21 15.34 6.05 20.63
CA VAL A 21 16.56 6.18 19.85
C VAL A 21 16.14 6.77 18.51
N ILE A 22 15.93 8.11 18.53
CA ILE A 22 15.58 8.87 17.34
C ILE A 22 16.79 8.76 16.39
N THR A 23 16.69 7.91 15.40
CA THR A 23 17.72 7.74 14.38
C THR A 23 17.87 9.02 13.55
N PRO A 24 19.04 9.29 12.95
CA PRO A 24 19.22 10.45 12.06
C PRO A 24 18.15 10.53 10.95
N MET A 25 17.72 9.39 10.43
CA MET A 25 16.65 9.31 9.44
C MET A 25 15.31 9.78 10.01
N SER A 26 14.90 9.32 11.19
CA SER A 26 13.67 9.76 11.85
C SER A 26 13.66 11.26 12.11
N LYS A 27 14.79 11.84 12.51
CA LYS A 27 14.95 13.30 12.67
C LYS A 27 14.75 14.05 11.36
N THR A 28 15.30 13.55 10.26
CA THR A 28 15.16 14.13 8.93
C THR A 28 13.70 14.07 8.47
N VAL A 29 13.05 12.92 8.59
CA VAL A 29 11.64 12.75 8.22
C VAL A 29 10.74 13.65 9.08
N MET A 30 10.97 13.72 10.40
CA MET A 30 10.20 14.59 11.28
C MET A 30 10.36 16.07 10.92
N ALA A 31 11.59 16.54 10.64
CA ALA A 31 11.83 17.91 10.20
C ALA A 31 11.11 18.22 8.87
N TRP A 32 11.01 17.27 7.97
CA TRP A 32 10.25 17.41 6.72
C TRP A 32 8.74 17.43 6.97
N LEU A 33 8.23 16.57 7.84
CA LEU A 33 6.82 16.59 8.23
C LEU A 33 6.42 17.92 8.87
N GLU A 34 7.27 18.49 9.70
CA GLU A 34 7.07 19.83 10.28
C GLU A 34 7.11 20.91 9.21
N ARG A 35 8.09 20.87 8.32
CA ARG A 35 8.24 21.83 7.22
C ARG A 35 7.05 21.83 6.26
N TYR A 36 6.52 20.67 5.94
CA TYR A 36 5.42 20.49 5.01
C TYR A 36 4.09 20.14 5.72
N SER A 37 3.93 20.56 6.98
CA SER A 37 2.72 20.27 7.76
C SER A 37 1.46 20.87 7.15
N SER A 38 1.55 22.03 6.49
CA SER A 38 0.43 22.63 5.75
C SER A 38 0.04 21.80 4.53
N GLU A 39 1.01 21.34 3.76
CA GLU A 39 0.80 20.53 2.55
C GLU A 39 0.25 19.15 2.91
N PHE A 40 0.68 18.57 4.02
CA PHE A 40 0.05 17.36 4.56
C PHE A 40 -1.39 17.63 5.00
N GLY A 41 -1.64 18.77 5.64
CA GLY A 41 -2.99 19.19 6.02
C GLY A 41 -3.90 19.39 4.81
N GLU A 42 -3.39 19.94 3.73
CA GLU A 42 -4.11 20.08 2.45
C GLU A 42 -4.29 18.74 1.72
N ALA A 43 -3.34 17.83 1.84
CA ALA A 43 -3.40 16.49 1.24
C ALA A 43 -4.39 15.58 1.97
N LEU A 44 -4.55 15.76 3.29
CA LEU A 44 -5.48 14.96 4.09
C LEU A 44 -6.93 15.40 3.80
N PRO A 45 -7.82 14.46 3.47
CA PRO A 45 -9.24 14.76 3.41
C PRO A 45 -9.78 15.27 4.74
N ALA A 46 -10.77 16.17 4.70
CA ALA A 46 -11.31 16.86 5.87
C ALA A 46 -11.84 15.95 7.00
N HIS A 47 -12.14 14.70 6.70
CA HIS A 47 -12.62 13.71 7.68
C HIS A 47 -11.50 12.99 8.42
N VAL A 48 -10.24 13.14 8.01
CA VAL A 48 -9.08 12.54 8.68
C VAL A 48 -8.47 13.54 9.64
N ASP A 49 -8.46 13.20 10.91
CA ASP A 49 -7.77 14.03 11.92
C ASP A 49 -6.26 14.00 11.72
N GLN A 50 -5.68 15.18 11.53
CA GLN A 50 -4.25 15.34 11.28
C GLN A 50 -3.40 14.83 12.47
N GLY A 51 -3.89 15.01 13.70
CA GLY A 51 -3.19 14.53 14.90
C GLY A 51 -3.13 13.02 14.96
N VAL A 52 -4.24 12.34 14.61
CA VAL A 52 -4.31 10.87 14.53
C VAL A 52 -3.37 10.34 13.45
N PHE A 53 -3.38 10.97 12.25
CA PHE A 53 -2.48 10.59 11.17
C PHE A 53 -1.01 10.69 11.60
N PHE A 54 -0.59 11.83 12.14
CA PHE A 54 0.80 12.00 12.57
C PHE A 54 1.18 11.14 13.78
N ALA A 55 0.22 10.78 14.65
CA ALA A 55 0.48 9.83 15.72
C ALA A 55 0.80 8.43 15.15
N ALA A 56 0.02 7.97 14.17
CA ALA A 56 0.29 6.71 13.47
C ALA A 56 1.64 6.75 12.74
N VAL A 57 1.95 7.86 12.05
CA VAL A 57 3.25 8.05 11.39
C VAL A 57 4.41 7.93 12.38
N ARG A 58 4.33 8.62 13.53
CA ARG A 58 5.39 8.53 14.56
C ARG A 58 5.60 7.12 15.07
N ALA A 59 4.52 6.34 15.19
CA ALA A 59 4.60 4.96 15.67
C ALA A 59 5.37 4.04 14.72
N ILE A 60 5.28 4.25 13.40
CA ILE A 60 5.93 3.39 12.39
C ILE A 60 7.34 3.84 11.98
N LEU A 61 7.75 5.06 12.31
CA LEU A 61 9.08 5.58 11.90
C LEU A 61 10.26 4.72 12.36
N PRO A 62 10.27 4.10 13.55
CA PRO A 62 11.35 3.20 13.96
C PRO A 62 11.54 2.02 13.00
N ASP A 63 10.46 1.44 12.47
CA ASP A 63 10.50 0.30 11.56
C ASP A 63 11.05 0.69 10.18
N LEU A 64 10.95 1.98 9.84
CA LEU A 64 11.43 2.57 8.59
C LEU A 64 12.85 3.14 8.70
N ALA A 65 13.55 2.93 9.82
CA ALA A 65 14.87 3.53 10.09
C ALA A 65 15.95 3.23 9.04
N LYS A 66 15.79 2.14 8.29
CA LYS A 66 16.70 1.74 7.21
C LYS A 66 16.24 2.21 5.82
N CYS A 67 15.08 2.86 5.73
CA CYS A 67 14.59 3.44 4.48
C CYS A 67 15.23 4.80 4.22
N THR A 68 15.25 5.21 2.96
CA THR A 68 15.67 6.57 2.63
C THR A 68 14.62 7.58 3.07
N PRO A 69 15.00 8.77 3.57
CA PRO A 69 14.05 9.79 3.97
C PRO A 69 13.06 10.18 2.86
N ALA A 70 13.55 10.22 1.63
CA ALA A 70 12.75 10.58 0.46
C ALA A 70 11.65 9.55 0.17
N SER A 71 11.97 8.25 0.16
CA SER A 71 10.96 7.21 -0.05
C SER A 71 9.94 7.17 1.08
N THR A 72 10.39 7.37 2.32
CA THR A 72 9.51 7.44 3.49
C THR A 72 8.52 8.60 3.37
N LEU A 73 9.01 9.78 3.02
CA LEU A 73 8.16 10.96 2.84
C LEU A 73 7.15 10.77 1.71
N GLN A 74 7.58 10.20 0.57
CA GLN A 74 6.69 9.91 -0.55
C GLN A 74 5.60 8.92 -0.20
N ALA A 75 5.95 7.83 0.48
CA ALA A 75 4.99 6.84 0.92
C ALA A 75 3.96 7.42 1.90
N LEU A 76 4.40 8.29 2.83
CA LEU A 76 3.54 8.97 3.77
C LEU A 76 2.60 9.98 3.09
N LEU A 77 3.10 10.75 2.11
CA LEU A 77 2.28 11.69 1.32
C LEU A 77 1.24 10.96 0.47
N THR A 78 1.62 9.84 -0.13
CA THR A 78 0.70 8.98 -0.87
C THR A 78 -0.43 8.48 0.05
N CYS A 79 -0.07 8.01 1.24
CA CYS A 79 -1.02 7.56 2.25
C CYS A 79 -1.97 8.70 2.68
N ALA A 80 -1.42 9.90 2.96
CA ALA A 80 -2.19 11.09 3.35
C ALA A 80 -3.20 11.50 2.27
N ARG A 81 -2.78 11.53 0.99
CA ARG A 81 -3.65 11.90 -0.12
C ARG A 81 -4.87 11.01 -0.22
N PHE A 82 -4.71 9.71 -0.02
CA PHE A 82 -5.84 8.78 0.00
C PHE A 82 -6.64 8.85 1.32
N GLY A 83 -6.19 9.65 2.28
CA GLY A 83 -6.83 9.75 3.58
C GLY A 83 -6.88 8.42 4.32
N LEU A 84 -5.88 7.59 4.13
CA LEU A 84 -5.72 6.33 4.82
C LEU A 84 -4.73 6.50 5.97
N ILE A 85 -4.98 5.81 7.07
CA ILE A 85 -4.09 5.84 8.23
C ILE A 85 -3.15 4.65 8.13
N PRO A 86 -1.81 4.86 8.28
CA PRO A 86 -0.85 3.76 8.24
C PRO A 86 -0.79 3.01 9.58
N ASP A 87 -1.92 2.42 9.98
CA ASP A 87 -2.15 1.72 11.26
C ASP A 87 -2.08 0.19 11.13
N GLY A 88 -1.77 -0.32 9.94
CA GLY A 88 -1.80 -1.76 9.65
C GLY A 88 -3.16 -2.28 9.18
N THR A 89 -4.23 -1.49 9.35
CA THR A 89 -5.61 -1.89 8.98
C THR A 89 -5.99 -1.30 7.61
N GLN A 90 -5.94 0.02 7.48
CA GLN A 90 -6.27 0.71 6.23
C GLN A 90 -5.09 0.71 5.25
N ALA A 91 -3.90 0.96 5.77
CA ALA A 91 -2.67 0.96 5.00
C ALA A 91 -1.47 0.55 5.86
N VAL A 92 -0.41 0.17 5.19
CA VAL A 92 0.90 -0.10 5.79
C VAL A 92 1.96 0.66 4.99
N ILE A 93 2.94 1.21 5.68
CA ILE A 93 4.19 1.64 5.05
C ILE A 93 5.22 0.55 5.31
N LYS A 94 5.55 -0.21 4.28
CA LYS A 94 6.45 -1.35 4.38
C LYS A 94 7.84 -1.01 3.89
N ARG A 95 8.85 -1.58 4.52
CA ARG A 95 10.23 -1.50 4.04
C ARG A 95 10.50 -2.58 2.99
N GLU A 96 10.92 -2.15 1.80
CA GLU A 96 11.42 -3.02 0.72
C GLU A 96 12.87 -2.63 0.39
N GLY A 97 13.83 -3.37 0.95
CA GLY A 97 15.25 -2.99 0.89
C GLY A 97 15.51 -1.66 1.61
N THR A 98 15.87 -0.62 0.86
CA THR A 98 16.06 0.75 1.35
C THR A 98 14.87 1.68 1.03
N LEU A 99 13.81 1.17 0.42
CA LEU A 99 12.63 1.94 0.08
C LEU A 99 11.52 1.73 1.11
N ALA A 100 10.83 2.81 1.47
CA ALA A 100 9.54 2.76 2.10
C ALA A 100 8.45 2.73 1.01
N VAL A 101 7.51 1.80 1.11
CA VAL A 101 6.46 1.58 0.14
C VAL A 101 5.11 1.66 0.83
N PHE A 102 4.21 2.47 0.29
CA PHE A 102 2.82 2.52 0.72
C PHE A 102 2.06 1.33 0.14
N VAL A 103 1.39 0.57 1.00
CA VAL A 103 0.58 -0.60 0.65
C VAL A 103 -0.81 -0.41 1.23
N PRO A 104 -1.84 -0.11 0.42
CA PRO A 104 -3.20 -0.10 0.90
C PRO A 104 -3.65 -1.52 1.22
N MET A 105 -4.27 -1.72 2.37
CA MET A 105 -4.90 -2.97 2.75
C MET A 105 -6.32 -3.05 2.14
N TYR A 106 -6.95 -4.22 2.19
CA TYR A 106 -8.28 -4.36 1.60
C TYR A 106 -9.32 -3.45 2.28
N GLN A 107 -9.17 -3.15 3.56
CA GLN A 107 -10.01 -2.18 4.27
C GLN A 107 -9.84 -0.76 3.73
N GLY A 108 -8.63 -0.38 3.32
CA GLY A 108 -8.37 0.91 2.67
C GLY A 108 -9.13 1.07 1.35
N TYR A 109 -9.20 0.02 0.55
CA TYR A 109 -10.05 0.00 -0.65
C TYR A 109 -11.55 0.12 -0.33
N ILE A 110 -12.02 -0.61 0.68
CA ILE A 110 -13.41 -0.54 1.13
C ILE A 110 -13.76 0.88 1.59
N GLU A 111 -12.86 1.51 2.35
CA GLU A 111 -13.03 2.90 2.81
C GLU A 111 -13.18 3.86 1.61
N GLN A 112 -12.36 3.74 0.58
CA GLN A 112 -12.48 4.54 -0.63
C GLN A 112 -13.78 4.26 -1.40
N MET A 113 -14.27 3.02 -1.40
CA MET A 113 -15.55 2.66 -2.01
C MET A 113 -16.72 3.35 -1.29
N TYR A 114 -16.74 3.36 0.04
CA TYR A 114 -17.74 4.08 0.82
C TYR A 114 -17.67 5.60 0.59
N ARG A 115 -16.47 6.16 0.55
CA ARG A 115 -16.27 7.60 0.28
C ARG A 115 -16.77 8.04 -1.10
N SER A 116 -16.78 7.15 -2.06
CA SER A 116 -17.35 7.46 -3.39
C SER A 116 -18.81 7.86 -3.34
N GLY A 117 -19.54 7.49 -2.29
CA GLY A 117 -20.99 7.70 -2.16
C GLY A 117 -21.84 6.85 -3.11
N LEU A 118 -21.23 5.95 -3.88
CA LEU A 118 -21.90 5.12 -4.89
C LEU A 118 -22.19 3.70 -4.39
N VAL A 119 -21.62 3.33 -3.25
CA VAL A 119 -21.70 2.00 -2.66
C VAL A 119 -22.40 2.10 -1.30
N ASP A 120 -23.39 1.24 -1.05
CA ASP A 120 -24.09 1.14 0.23
C ASP A 120 -23.39 0.20 1.20
N SER A 121 -22.92 -0.95 0.70
CA SER A 121 -22.15 -1.91 1.52
C SER A 121 -21.20 -2.72 0.67
N VAL A 122 -20.09 -3.12 1.27
CA VAL A 122 -19.09 -4.02 0.67
C VAL A 122 -19.01 -5.27 1.54
N HIS A 123 -19.12 -6.42 0.92
CA HIS A 123 -19.02 -7.72 1.56
C HIS A 123 -17.78 -8.42 1.06
N VAL A 124 -16.90 -8.77 2.00
CA VAL A 124 -15.67 -9.52 1.73
C VAL A 124 -15.56 -10.64 2.73
N GLY A 125 -15.33 -11.84 2.24
CA GLY A 125 -15.27 -13.00 3.11
C GLY A 125 -14.44 -14.13 2.52
N VAL A 126 -14.31 -15.17 3.32
CA VAL A 126 -13.70 -16.43 2.91
C VAL A 126 -14.67 -17.58 3.17
N ILE A 127 -14.58 -18.62 2.38
CA ILE A 127 -15.36 -19.84 2.50
C ILE A 127 -14.40 -20.93 2.95
N HIS A 128 -14.73 -21.57 4.05
CA HIS A 128 -14.02 -22.73 4.56
C HIS A 128 -14.59 -24.03 3.98
N GLN A 129 -13.83 -25.09 4.05
CA GLN A 129 -14.20 -26.39 3.50
C GLN A 129 -15.53 -26.94 4.07
N ALA A 130 -15.84 -26.67 5.34
CA ALA A 130 -17.06 -27.12 6.01
C ALA A 130 -18.25 -26.16 5.82
N ASP A 131 -18.05 -24.98 5.23
CA ASP A 131 -19.11 -24.01 5.01
C ASP A 131 -20.00 -24.46 3.83
N GLU A 132 -21.31 -24.21 3.94
CA GLU A 132 -22.24 -24.41 2.85
C GLU A 132 -22.23 -23.18 1.92
N TRP A 133 -22.14 -23.39 0.63
CA TRP A 133 -22.17 -22.30 -0.32
C TRP A 133 -22.70 -22.73 -1.69
N THR A 134 -23.27 -21.78 -2.41
CA THR A 134 -23.68 -21.95 -3.82
C THR A 134 -23.37 -20.71 -4.63
N PHE A 135 -23.02 -20.92 -5.89
CA PHE A 135 -22.82 -19.83 -6.83
C PHE A 135 -23.45 -20.19 -8.17
N THR A 136 -24.44 -19.41 -8.59
CA THR A 136 -25.19 -19.59 -9.83
C THR A 136 -25.21 -18.25 -10.59
N PRO A 137 -24.19 -17.94 -11.39
CA PRO A 137 -23.99 -16.60 -11.98
C PRO A 137 -25.13 -16.15 -12.91
N THR A 138 -26.02 -17.06 -13.31
CA THR A 138 -27.22 -16.75 -14.13
C THR A 138 -28.46 -16.49 -13.31
N ALA A 139 -28.44 -16.71 -12.01
CA ALA A 139 -29.55 -16.35 -11.13
C ALA A 139 -29.54 -14.85 -10.82
N LEU A 140 -30.70 -14.34 -10.43
CA LEU A 140 -30.82 -12.95 -9.99
C LEU A 140 -30.27 -12.78 -8.56
N ALA A 141 -29.65 -11.63 -8.26
CA ALA A 141 -29.23 -11.30 -6.92
C ALA A 141 -30.47 -11.20 -5.98
N PRO A 142 -30.40 -11.68 -4.73
CA PRO A 142 -29.21 -12.25 -4.05
C PRO A 142 -29.01 -13.75 -4.27
N ASP A 143 -29.89 -14.46 -4.98
CA ASP A 143 -29.92 -15.92 -5.09
C ASP A 143 -28.78 -16.50 -5.93
N ASP A 144 -28.04 -15.65 -6.65
CA ASP A 144 -26.87 -16.04 -7.43
C ASP A 144 -25.66 -16.44 -6.56
N PHE A 145 -25.62 -15.99 -5.30
CA PHE A 145 -24.56 -16.36 -4.36
C PHE A 145 -25.09 -16.44 -2.94
N VAL A 146 -24.95 -17.62 -2.36
CA VAL A 146 -25.30 -17.88 -0.95
C VAL A 146 -24.08 -18.48 -0.25
N HIS A 147 -23.77 -17.97 0.93
CA HIS A 147 -22.74 -18.49 1.82
C HIS A 147 -23.33 -18.66 3.21
N GLY A 148 -23.33 -19.91 3.69
CA GLY A 148 -23.72 -20.33 5.04
C GLY A 148 -22.48 -20.68 5.87
N PRO A 149 -21.83 -19.68 6.51
CA PRO A 149 -20.67 -19.95 7.33
C PRO A 149 -21.04 -20.76 8.56
N ARG A 150 -20.12 -21.58 9.05
CA ARG A 150 -20.25 -22.42 10.24
C ARG A 150 -19.41 -21.86 11.41
N PRO A 151 -19.75 -20.65 11.95
CA PRO A 151 -18.96 -20.01 13.00
C PRO A 151 -19.01 -20.76 14.34
N GLU A 152 -19.95 -21.66 14.53
CA GLU A 152 -20.09 -22.52 15.70
C GLU A 152 -19.05 -23.64 15.77
N LEU A 153 -18.40 -23.96 14.63
CA LEU A 153 -17.36 -24.97 14.59
C LEU A 153 -16.00 -24.39 15.01
N PRO A 154 -15.19 -25.15 15.76
CA PRO A 154 -13.78 -24.83 15.96
C PRO A 154 -13.04 -24.65 14.62
N GLN A 155 -11.97 -23.88 14.63
CA GLN A 155 -11.19 -23.59 13.42
C GLN A 155 -10.68 -24.86 12.72
N GLU A 156 -10.28 -25.86 13.48
CA GLU A 156 -9.82 -27.16 12.97
C GLU A 156 -10.94 -27.93 12.25
N ASP A 157 -12.18 -27.84 12.72
CA ASP A 157 -13.35 -28.52 12.15
C ASP A 157 -13.91 -27.75 10.94
N ARG A 158 -13.71 -26.44 10.88
CA ARG A 158 -14.07 -25.64 9.69
C ARG A 158 -13.21 -25.99 8.48
N GLY A 159 -12.01 -26.47 8.72
CA GLY A 159 -11.06 -26.83 7.67
C GLY A 159 -10.41 -25.61 7.00
N PRO A 160 -9.60 -25.84 5.95
CA PRO A 160 -8.89 -24.79 5.24
C PRO A 160 -9.85 -23.83 4.52
N VAL A 161 -9.38 -22.62 4.27
CA VAL A 161 -10.04 -21.69 3.35
C VAL A 161 -9.88 -22.21 1.92
N ILE A 162 -10.99 -22.31 1.20
CA ILE A 162 -11.04 -22.83 -0.17
C ILE A 162 -11.32 -21.74 -1.22
N LEU A 163 -12.08 -20.69 -0.82
CA LEU A 163 -12.43 -19.57 -1.68
C LEU A 163 -12.38 -18.27 -0.89
N ALA A 164 -12.08 -17.18 -1.57
CA ALA A 164 -12.39 -15.84 -1.10
C ALA A 164 -13.37 -15.18 -2.05
N TYR A 165 -14.19 -14.26 -1.51
CA TYR A 165 -15.20 -13.56 -2.31
C TYR A 165 -15.31 -12.10 -1.94
N ALA A 166 -15.82 -11.30 -2.88
CA ALA A 166 -16.22 -9.92 -2.65
C ALA A 166 -17.39 -9.53 -3.55
N PHE A 167 -18.30 -8.74 -3.02
CA PHE A 167 -19.37 -8.07 -3.76
C PHE A 167 -19.80 -6.79 -3.03
N ALA A 168 -20.55 -5.92 -3.72
CA ALA A 168 -21.04 -4.69 -3.16
C ALA A 168 -22.53 -4.46 -3.49
N TRP A 169 -23.27 -3.87 -2.56
CA TRP A 169 -24.56 -3.27 -2.83
C TRP A 169 -24.34 -1.81 -3.21
N LEU A 170 -24.93 -1.42 -4.32
CA LEU A 170 -24.79 -0.08 -4.89
C LEU A 170 -25.94 0.82 -4.46
N LYS A 171 -25.71 2.12 -4.49
CA LYS A 171 -26.81 3.09 -4.32
C LYS A 171 -27.93 2.79 -5.31
N GLY A 172 -29.16 2.71 -4.79
CA GLY A 172 -30.33 2.31 -5.58
C GLY A 172 -30.68 0.83 -5.53
N GLY A 173 -29.97 0.02 -4.71
CA GLY A 173 -30.34 -1.35 -4.37
C GLY A 173 -29.87 -2.41 -5.36
N ALA A 174 -29.12 -2.06 -6.40
CA ALA A 174 -28.51 -3.04 -7.27
C ALA A 174 -27.27 -3.66 -6.59
N ARG A 175 -27.04 -4.96 -6.79
CA ARG A 175 -25.83 -5.62 -6.34
C ARG A 175 -24.84 -5.79 -7.50
N SER A 176 -23.56 -5.59 -7.22
CA SER A 176 -22.50 -5.91 -8.19
C SER A 176 -22.46 -7.42 -8.47
N GLN A 177 -21.78 -7.80 -9.52
CA GLN A 177 -21.39 -9.21 -9.66
C GLN A 177 -20.54 -9.66 -8.46
N VAL A 178 -20.57 -10.96 -8.16
CA VAL A 178 -19.75 -11.59 -7.14
C VAL A 178 -18.39 -11.92 -7.74
N ILE A 179 -17.34 -11.48 -7.07
CA ILE A 179 -15.98 -11.92 -7.36
C ILE A 179 -15.67 -13.11 -6.48
N LEU A 180 -15.28 -14.19 -7.09
CA LEU A 180 -14.84 -15.41 -6.42
C LEU A 180 -13.42 -15.73 -6.90
N LEU A 181 -12.54 -16.04 -5.99
CA LEU A 181 -11.18 -16.49 -6.26
C LEU A 181 -10.91 -17.78 -5.51
N SER A 182 -10.41 -18.78 -6.22
CA SER A 182 -9.88 -20.00 -5.61
C SER A 182 -8.52 -19.72 -4.95
N ARG A 183 -8.04 -20.70 -4.17
CA ARG A 183 -6.69 -20.65 -3.64
C ARG A 183 -5.64 -20.61 -4.77
N GLU A 184 -5.85 -21.38 -5.81
CA GLU A 184 -4.99 -21.42 -6.99
C GLU A 184 -4.91 -20.07 -7.70
N ASP A 185 -6.06 -19.40 -7.91
CA ASP A 185 -6.09 -18.02 -8.44
C ASP A 185 -5.25 -17.05 -7.57
N ALA A 186 -5.34 -17.19 -6.25
CA ALA A 186 -4.58 -16.32 -5.34
C ALA A 186 -3.07 -16.59 -5.41
N GLU A 187 -2.69 -17.84 -5.54
CA GLU A 187 -1.30 -18.27 -5.70
C GLU A 187 -0.74 -17.83 -7.06
N GLU A 188 -1.50 -17.92 -8.15
CA GLU A 188 -1.13 -17.34 -9.45
C GLU A 188 -0.92 -15.83 -9.37
N ILE A 189 -1.87 -15.10 -8.76
CA ILE A 189 -1.75 -13.65 -8.57
C ILE A 189 -0.49 -13.30 -7.78
N ARG A 190 -0.19 -14.03 -6.72
CA ARG A 190 1.01 -13.86 -5.92
C ARG A 190 2.26 -14.03 -6.76
N ASP A 191 2.34 -15.13 -7.51
CA ASP A 191 3.54 -15.52 -8.25
C ASP A 191 3.78 -14.62 -9.46
N GLU A 192 2.71 -14.15 -10.11
CA GLU A 192 2.81 -13.30 -11.29
C GLU A 192 3.06 -11.83 -10.96
N TYR A 193 2.36 -11.28 -9.95
CA TYR A 193 2.34 -9.84 -9.75
C TYR A 193 3.13 -9.34 -8.53
N SER A 194 3.45 -10.20 -7.54
CA SER A 194 4.15 -9.74 -6.35
C SER A 194 5.67 -9.87 -6.47
N GLU A 195 6.32 -8.77 -6.83
CA GLU A 195 7.79 -8.67 -6.82
C GLU A 195 8.36 -8.86 -5.42
N ALA A 196 7.67 -8.34 -4.39
CA ALA A 196 8.06 -8.50 -2.99
C ALA A 196 8.08 -9.98 -2.57
N TYR A 197 7.10 -10.77 -3.03
CA TYR A 197 7.07 -12.21 -2.76
C TYR A 197 8.23 -12.93 -3.46
N ARG A 198 8.46 -12.66 -4.75
CA ARG A 198 9.56 -13.28 -5.51
C ARG A 198 10.91 -13.00 -4.88
N ARG A 199 11.16 -11.73 -4.47
CA ARG A 199 12.40 -11.35 -3.78
C ARG A 199 12.57 -12.04 -2.43
N ALA A 200 11.49 -12.19 -1.66
CA ALA A 200 11.54 -12.92 -0.40
C ALA A 200 11.93 -14.38 -0.63
N VAL A 201 11.31 -15.05 -1.61
CA VAL A 201 11.64 -16.43 -1.98
C VAL A 201 13.10 -16.56 -2.44
N GLU A 202 13.58 -15.66 -3.30
CA GLU A 202 14.98 -15.63 -3.76
C GLU A 202 15.97 -15.40 -2.62
N ALA A 203 15.59 -14.58 -1.62
CA ALA A 203 16.38 -14.32 -0.43
C ALA A 203 16.27 -15.42 0.63
N GLY A 204 15.37 -16.40 0.46
CA GLY A 204 15.08 -17.43 1.45
C GLY A 204 14.43 -16.87 2.71
N SER A 205 13.62 -15.78 2.60
CA SER A 205 12.88 -15.17 3.69
C SER A 205 11.37 -15.35 3.50
N ASP A 206 10.64 -15.39 4.63
CA ASP A 206 9.19 -15.51 4.68
C ASP A 206 8.52 -14.22 5.18
N ASP A 207 9.09 -13.04 4.85
CA ASP A 207 8.70 -11.75 5.38
C ASP A 207 7.75 -10.95 4.47
N SER A 208 7.41 -11.46 3.29
CA SER A 208 6.40 -10.81 2.44
C SER A 208 4.99 -10.94 3.02
N PHE A 209 4.08 -10.02 2.67
CA PHE A 209 2.68 -10.12 3.10
C PHE A 209 1.98 -11.39 2.60
N TRP A 210 2.38 -11.92 1.47
CA TRP A 210 1.87 -13.20 0.98
C TRP A 210 2.29 -14.40 1.83
N HIS A 211 3.43 -14.30 2.54
CA HIS A 211 3.83 -15.33 3.51
C HIS A 211 3.09 -15.15 4.83
N THR A 212 3.06 -13.94 5.36
CA THR A 212 2.59 -13.66 6.72
C THR A 212 1.08 -13.43 6.82
N HIS A 213 0.43 -12.95 5.73
CA HIS A 213 -0.99 -12.54 5.72
C HIS A 213 -1.70 -13.04 4.45
N PHE A 214 -1.48 -14.30 4.07
CA PHE A 214 -2.00 -14.88 2.83
C PHE A 214 -3.50 -14.63 2.64
N THR A 215 -4.31 -14.89 3.66
CA THR A 215 -5.78 -14.73 3.58
C THR A 215 -6.19 -13.28 3.35
N ASP A 216 -5.49 -12.30 3.93
CA ASP A 216 -5.79 -10.88 3.73
C ASP A 216 -5.36 -10.40 2.34
N MET A 217 -4.24 -10.91 1.82
CA MET A 217 -3.82 -10.65 0.44
C MET A 217 -4.79 -11.28 -0.57
N TRP A 218 -5.32 -12.44 -0.26
CA TRP A 218 -6.36 -13.09 -1.07
C TRP A 218 -7.66 -12.26 -1.10
N LYS A 219 -8.15 -11.82 0.07
CA LYS A 219 -9.28 -10.88 0.17
C LYS A 219 -9.00 -9.57 -0.58
N LYS A 220 -7.79 -9.02 -0.45
CA LYS A 220 -7.34 -7.83 -1.19
C LYS A 220 -7.47 -8.05 -2.71
N SER A 221 -7.08 -9.21 -3.21
CA SER A 221 -7.20 -9.55 -4.63
C SER A 221 -8.65 -9.59 -5.08
N CYS A 222 -9.57 -10.12 -4.27
CA CYS A 222 -11.01 -10.06 -4.54
C CYS A 222 -11.53 -8.61 -4.61
N VAL A 223 -11.17 -7.78 -3.63
CA VAL A 223 -11.60 -6.37 -3.57
C VAL A 223 -11.04 -5.58 -4.77
N ARG A 224 -9.79 -5.79 -5.16
CA ARG A 224 -9.21 -5.14 -6.34
C ARG A 224 -9.92 -5.52 -7.63
N ARG A 225 -10.37 -6.78 -7.78
CA ARG A 225 -11.22 -7.19 -8.91
C ARG A 225 -12.61 -6.57 -8.81
N LEU A 226 -13.19 -6.48 -7.61
CA LEU A 226 -14.49 -5.84 -7.38
C LEU A 226 -14.48 -4.37 -7.80
N VAL A 227 -13.42 -3.62 -7.46
CA VAL A 227 -13.26 -2.21 -7.85
C VAL A 227 -13.36 -1.99 -9.36
N LYS A 228 -13.00 -2.98 -10.19
CA LYS A 228 -13.07 -2.89 -11.65
C LYS A 228 -14.49 -3.05 -12.20
N VAL A 229 -15.42 -3.54 -11.41
CA VAL A 229 -16.82 -3.85 -11.84
C VAL A 229 -17.88 -3.07 -11.11
N VAL A 230 -17.51 -2.24 -10.15
CA VAL A 230 -18.40 -1.30 -9.47
C VAL A 230 -18.15 0.13 -9.98
N PRO A 231 -19.12 1.06 -9.80
CA PRO A 231 -18.88 2.47 -10.06
C PRO A 231 -17.66 2.96 -9.26
N THR A 232 -16.66 3.53 -9.93
CA THR A 232 -15.39 3.93 -9.32
C THR A 232 -15.16 5.42 -9.40
N SER A 233 -14.57 6.00 -8.34
CA SER A 233 -14.02 7.36 -8.37
C SER A 233 -12.65 7.40 -9.03
N ALA A 234 -12.19 8.61 -9.39
CA ALA A 234 -10.83 8.81 -9.85
C ALA A 234 -9.81 8.41 -8.78
N ASP A 235 -10.10 8.72 -7.51
CA ASP A 235 -9.22 8.39 -6.38
C ASP A 235 -9.04 6.88 -6.22
N LEU A 236 -10.10 6.11 -6.42
CA LEU A 236 -10.03 4.64 -6.32
C LEU A 236 -9.16 4.01 -7.43
N ARG A 237 -9.18 4.60 -8.64
CA ARG A 237 -8.27 4.20 -9.73
C ARG A 237 -6.82 4.55 -9.39
N CYS A 238 -6.59 5.78 -8.92
CA CYS A 238 -5.25 6.22 -8.50
C CYS A 238 -4.70 5.37 -7.34
N LEU A 239 -5.57 4.91 -6.42
CA LEU A 239 -5.17 3.99 -5.35
C LEU A 239 -4.68 2.66 -5.92
N GLY A 240 -5.38 2.12 -6.93
CA GLY A 240 -4.95 0.92 -7.65
C GLY A 240 -3.58 1.08 -8.31
N ASP A 241 -3.36 2.20 -9.00
CA ASP A 241 -2.07 2.50 -9.66
C ASP A 241 -0.93 2.66 -8.63
N ALA A 242 -1.21 3.26 -7.48
CA ALA A 242 -0.24 3.39 -6.38
C ALA A 242 0.11 2.02 -5.78
N ASP A 243 -0.88 1.15 -5.61
CA ASP A 243 -0.69 -0.21 -5.12
C ASP A 243 0.12 -1.05 -6.11
N ASP A 244 -0.18 -0.98 -7.41
CA ASP A 244 0.60 -1.67 -8.46
C ASP A 244 2.05 -1.19 -8.51
N ALA A 245 2.30 0.10 -8.30
CA ALA A 245 3.65 0.63 -8.19
C ALA A 245 4.38 0.10 -6.94
N GLY A 246 3.66 -0.03 -5.82
CA GLY A 246 4.18 -0.60 -4.57
C GLY A 246 4.52 -2.08 -4.70
N GLU A 247 3.62 -2.88 -5.26
CA GLU A 247 3.86 -4.31 -5.50
C GLU A 247 5.04 -4.56 -6.44
N ALA A 248 5.26 -3.66 -7.40
CA ALA A 248 6.43 -3.67 -8.29
C ALA A 248 7.68 -3.02 -7.68
N CYS A 249 7.66 -2.68 -6.40
CA CYS A 249 8.75 -1.96 -5.69
C CYS A 249 9.22 -0.70 -6.43
N ARG A 250 8.29 0.02 -7.08
CA ARG A 250 8.55 1.28 -7.78
C ARG A 250 8.19 2.47 -6.90
N VAL A 251 8.84 3.60 -7.16
CA VAL A 251 8.56 4.85 -6.44
C VAL A 251 7.14 5.35 -6.73
N GLN A 252 6.40 5.67 -5.69
CA GLN A 252 5.01 6.15 -5.73
C GLN A 252 5.00 7.68 -5.65
N ILE A 253 4.88 8.39 -6.78
CA ILE A 253 5.10 9.86 -6.88
C ILE A 253 3.79 10.68 -6.76
N LEU A 254 2.66 10.07 -6.46
CA LEU A 254 1.32 10.65 -6.69
C LEU A 254 0.97 11.89 -5.83
N ALA A 255 1.69 12.18 -4.76
CA ALA A 255 1.26 13.18 -3.78
C ALA A 255 2.40 14.01 -3.14
N ALA A 256 3.44 14.30 -3.88
CA ALA A 256 4.49 15.18 -3.34
C ALA A 256 4.01 16.63 -3.25
N PRO A 257 4.26 17.34 -2.15
CA PRO A 257 3.91 18.76 -2.00
C PRO A 257 4.67 19.63 -3.00
N ASP A 258 5.90 19.27 -3.30
CA ASP A 258 6.75 19.84 -4.32
C ASP A 258 7.14 18.74 -5.31
N ARG A 259 6.48 18.74 -6.49
CA ARG A 259 6.69 17.71 -7.50
C ARG A 259 8.13 17.68 -8.01
N GLU A 260 8.81 18.83 -8.10
CA GLU A 260 10.18 18.89 -8.54
C GLU A 260 11.13 18.35 -7.48
N ALA A 261 10.93 18.72 -6.23
CA ALA A 261 11.68 18.17 -5.09
C ALA A 261 11.46 16.66 -4.95
N ALA A 262 10.23 16.18 -5.11
CA ALA A 262 9.92 14.76 -5.07
C ALA A 262 10.60 13.96 -6.18
N LEU A 263 10.64 14.50 -7.40
CA LEU A 263 11.35 13.87 -8.51
C LEU A 263 12.86 13.79 -8.26
N LEU A 264 13.46 14.88 -7.77
CA LEU A 264 14.88 14.92 -7.42
C LEU A 264 15.22 13.92 -6.30
N LEU A 265 14.37 13.83 -5.29
CA LEU A 265 14.53 12.87 -4.18
C LEU A 265 14.36 11.43 -4.66
N ALA A 266 13.38 11.17 -5.54
CA ALA A 266 13.19 9.86 -6.15
C ALA A 266 14.39 9.44 -7.02
N GLU A 267 14.98 10.37 -7.78
CA GLU A 267 16.22 10.12 -8.53
C GLU A 267 17.41 9.80 -7.60
N ALA A 268 17.48 10.51 -6.46
CA ALA A 268 18.51 10.26 -5.45
C ALA A 268 18.35 8.88 -4.80
N ASP A 269 17.12 8.43 -4.50
CA ASP A 269 16.83 7.11 -3.96
C ASP A 269 17.20 6.00 -4.94
N VAL A 270 16.83 6.15 -6.22
CA VAL A 270 17.18 5.19 -7.26
C VAL A 270 18.70 5.13 -7.45
N ALA A 271 19.39 6.28 -7.35
CA ALA A 271 20.83 6.33 -7.44
C ALA A 271 21.51 5.69 -6.22
N ALA A 272 20.97 5.90 -5.01
CA ALA A 272 21.49 5.27 -3.79
C ALA A 272 21.38 3.75 -3.86
N LYS A 273 20.21 3.24 -4.29
CA LYS A 273 19.98 1.80 -4.46
C LYS A 273 20.91 1.17 -5.52
N ALA A 274 21.14 1.90 -6.63
CA ALA A 274 22.06 1.46 -7.67
C ALA A 274 23.53 1.49 -7.21
N ALA A 275 23.90 2.43 -6.33
CA ALA A 275 25.23 2.51 -5.73
C ALA A 275 25.50 1.35 -4.76
N GLU A 276 24.52 1.01 -3.92
CA GLU A 276 24.60 -0.16 -3.04
C GLU A 276 24.78 -1.46 -3.84
N ALA A 277 24.05 -1.60 -4.95
CA ALA A 277 24.15 -2.79 -5.81
C ALA A 277 25.47 -2.87 -6.58
N SER A 278 26.12 -1.74 -6.91
CA SER A 278 27.35 -1.66 -7.70
C SER A 278 28.60 -1.33 -6.90
N GLN A 279 28.49 -1.09 -5.59
CA GLN A 279 29.56 -0.59 -4.72
C GLN A 279 30.20 0.74 -5.19
N GLU A 280 29.51 1.48 -6.08
CA GLU A 280 29.97 2.79 -6.55
C GLU A 280 29.39 3.94 -5.70
N PRO A 281 30.11 5.06 -5.49
CA PRO A 281 29.59 6.22 -4.78
C PRO A 281 28.37 6.84 -5.48
N VAL A 282 27.35 7.22 -4.71
CA VAL A 282 26.10 7.84 -5.22
C VAL A 282 26.38 9.07 -6.09
N SER A 283 27.37 9.89 -5.70
CA SER A 283 27.78 11.08 -6.47
C SER A 283 28.22 10.75 -7.90
N ALA A 284 28.99 9.70 -8.09
CA ALA A 284 29.46 9.26 -9.40
C ALA A 284 28.31 8.80 -10.31
N LEU A 285 27.33 8.09 -9.75
CA LEU A 285 26.13 7.64 -10.47
C LEU A 285 25.23 8.81 -10.88
N LEU A 286 25.04 9.79 -10.01
CA LEU A 286 24.28 11.01 -10.32
C LEU A 286 24.95 11.84 -11.42
N ASP A 287 26.29 11.97 -11.36
CA ASP A 287 27.04 12.72 -12.37
C ASP A 287 27.03 12.03 -13.73
N ARG A 288 27.12 10.69 -13.77
CA ARG A 288 26.93 9.92 -15.03
C ARG A 288 25.54 10.11 -15.63
N LYS A 289 24.48 10.09 -14.83
CA LYS A 289 23.10 10.33 -15.31
C LYS A 289 22.93 11.76 -15.83
N ARG A 290 23.43 12.77 -15.11
CA ARG A 290 23.40 14.18 -15.53
C ARG A 290 24.17 14.40 -16.83
N ALA A 291 25.37 13.81 -16.96
CA ALA A 291 26.16 13.87 -18.19
C ALA A 291 25.46 13.18 -19.37
N ALA A 292 24.82 12.04 -19.16
CA ALA A 292 24.06 11.33 -20.17
C ALA A 292 22.82 12.13 -20.62
N ALA A 293 22.11 12.76 -19.68
CA ALA A 293 20.98 13.64 -19.98
C ALA A 293 21.39 14.87 -20.80
N ARG A 294 22.50 15.54 -20.45
CA ARG A 294 23.07 16.66 -21.23
C ARG A 294 23.44 16.25 -22.65
N ARG A 295 24.10 15.09 -22.83
CA ARG A 295 24.44 14.57 -24.16
C ARG A 295 23.20 14.27 -25.02
N ARG A 296 22.10 13.79 -24.42
CA ARG A 296 20.82 13.56 -25.12
C ARG A 296 20.15 14.88 -25.50
N ALA A 297 20.19 15.90 -24.65
CA ALA A 297 19.65 17.22 -24.92
C ALA A 297 20.41 17.91 -26.07
N ASP A 298 21.76 17.85 -26.05
CA ASP A 298 22.62 18.39 -27.10
C ASP A 298 22.38 17.69 -28.44
N LYS A 299 22.20 16.37 -28.43
CA LYS A 299 21.92 15.61 -29.66
C LYS A 299 20.56 16.00 -30.26
N ARG A 300 19.55 16.26 -29.39
CA ARG A 300 18.22 16.75 -29.83
C ARG A 300 18.28 18.18 -30.38
N SER A 301 19.08 19.07 -29.78
CA SER A 301 19.23 20.45 -30.26
C SER A 301 19.97 20.51 -31.60
N ARG A 302 21.03 19.71 -31.80
CA ARG A 302 21.75 19.59 -33.08
C ARG A 302 20.87 18.99 -34.18
N GLY A 303 20.05 17.95 -33.87
CA GLY A 303 19.12 17.36 -34.81
C GLY A 303 17.99 18.31 -35.26
N LYS A 304 17.58 19.25 -34.39
CA LYS A 304 16.60 20.29 -34.71
C LYS A 304 17.20 21.39 -35.60
N LYS A 305 18.48 21.78 -35.41
CA LYS A 305 19.17 22.75 -36.26
C LYS A 305 19.44 22.24 -37.68
N GLN A 306 19.73 20.94 -37.85
CA GLN A 306 19.93 20.34 -39.17
C GLN A 306 18.63 20.21 -39.99
N ARG A 307 17.47 20.03 -39.33
CA ARG A 307 16.15 19.97 -40.02
C ARG A 307 15.55 21.32 -40.33
N GLY A 308 16.03 22.39 -39.70
CA GLY A 308 15.59 23.77 -39.97
C GLY A 308 16.36 24.47 -41.09
N GLY A 309 17.52 23.92 -41.51
CA GLY A 309 18.38 24.52 -42.53
C GLY A 309 18.06 24.11 -43.99
N THR A 310 17.15 23.19 -44.23
CA THR A 310 16.82 22.68 -45.58
C THR A 310 15.48 23.19 -46.13
N LYS A 311 14.91 24.26 -45.57
CA LYS A 311 13.64 24.87 -46.07
C LYS A 311 13.78 26.34 -46.48
N ALA A 312 14.97 26.81 -46.76
CA ALA A 312 15.17 28.14 -47.36
C ALA A 312 16.04 27.99 -48.61
N GLY A 313 15.42 27.62 -49.73
CA GLY A 313 16.07 27.47 -51.00
C GLY A 313 15.28 26.62 -51.99
N ALA A 314 14.09 27.11 -52.39
CA ALA A 314 13.42 26.79 -53.65
C ALA A 314 12.30 27.83 -53.86
#